data_4300f1679d8492a8b53e8edeb34c6de4
#
_entry.id   4300f1679d8492a8b53e8edeb34c6de4
#
_cell.length_a   1.000
_cell.length_b   1.000
_cell.length_c   1.000
_cell.angle_alpha   90.00
_cell.angle_beta   90.00
_cell.angle_gamma   90.00
#
_symmetry.space_group_name_H-M   'P 1'
#
loop_
_entity.id
_entity.type
_entity.pdbx_description
1 polymer ?
#
loop_
_entity_poly.entity_id
_entity_poly.type
_entity_poly.pdbx_seq_one_letter_code
_entity_poly.pdbx_strand_id
1 'polypeptide(L)'
;LESSSAASDVYKRQEKIVFKTKIQDTLTVTHKDNLYFMDFPSRDPSIEKNMDDISNALGKKPKELYKHRDAIAVYDCEEDIINISPSFDKLSNLEYPITIVTAPGNEVDFVSRVFAPKLGIPEDPVTGSAHCELIPYWFKSLKKKEMTAHQISKRGGKLYCTYNGDRVTIGGDAITFLRGKIEI
;
A
#
# COMPACT_ATOMS: atom_id res chain seq x y z
N LEU A 1 -36.26 7.69 6.97
CA LEU A 1 -34.82 7.37 7.03
C LEU A 1 -34.63 6.08 7.82
N GLU A 2 -34.38 4.99 7.13
CA GLU A 2 -34.02 3.73 7.78
C GLU A 2 -32.72 3.93 8.56
N SER A 3 -32.71 3.44 9.79
CA SER A 3 -31.61 3.63 10.73
C SER A 3 -30.28 3.09 10.16
N SER A 4 -29.17 3.79 10.40
CA SER A 4 -27.83 3.41 9.91
C SER A 4 -27.39 2.02 10.38
N SER A 5 -28.01 1.43 11.42
CA SER A 5 -27.77 0.06 11.87
C SER A 5 -28.30 -0.98 10.89
N ALA A 6 -29.46 -0.74 10.27
CA ALA A 6 -30.00 -1.62 9.25
C ALA A 6 -29.11 -1.58 7.98
N ALA A 7 -28.62 -0.40 7.60
CA ALA A 7 -27.67 -0.26 6.50
C ALA A 7 -26.37 -1.05 6.76
N SER A 8 -25.78 -0.95 7.98
CA SER A 8 -24.54 -1.67 8.30
C SER A 8 -24.70 -3.19 8.30
N ASP A 9 -25.87 -3.70 8.75
CA ASP A 9 -26.16 -5.15 8.72
C ASP A 9 -26.50 -5.66 7.33
N VAL A 10 -27.09 -4.82 6.47
CA VAL A 10 -27.30 -5.12 5.05
C VAL A 10 -25.96 -5.16 4.32
N TYR A 11 -25.05 -4.20 4.58
CA TYR A 11 -23.72 -4.19 3.98
C TYR A 11 -22.86 -5.39 4.36
N LYS A 12 -22.98 -5.91 5.60
CA LYS A 12 -22.26 -7.12 6.03
C LYS A 12 -22.71 -8.40 5.34
N ARG A 13 -23.90 -8.42 4.75
CA ARG A 13 -24.45 -9.56 3.99
C ARG A 13 -24.15 -9.48 2.49
N GLN A 14 -23.64 -8.36 2.01
CA GLN A 14 -23.30 -8.19 0.60
C GLN A 14 -21.87 -8.71 0.36
N GLU A 15 -21.72 -9.63 -0.57
CA GLU A 15 -20.40 -10.11 -1.02
C GLU A 15 -19.60 -9.01 -1.72
N LYS A 16 -20.27 -7.96 -2.19
CA LYS A 16 -19.69 -6.86 -2.95
C LYS A 16 -20.29 -5.51 -2.56
N ILE A 17 -19.44 -4.55 -2.21
CA ILE A 17 -19.80 -3.16 -1.95
C ILE A 17 -19.12 -2.27 -2.99
N VAL A 18 -19.89 -1.34 -3.56
CA VAL A 18 -19.39 -0.40 -4.57
C VAL A 18 -19.48 1.02 -4.03
N PHE A 19 -18.32 1.69 -3.91
CA PHE A 19 -18.23 3.09 -3.51
C PHE A 19 -18.06 3.97 -4.74
N LYS A 20 -18.90 5.00 -4.88
CA LYS A 20 -18.73 6.05 -5.87
C LYS A 20 -17.94 7.18 -5.25
N THR A 21 -16.82 7.56 -5.85
CA THR A 21 -15.99 8.68 -5.38
C THR A 21 -16.19 9.90 -6.28
N LYS A 22 -15.88 11.10 -5.74
CA LYS A 22 -16.00 12.35 -6.51
C LYS A 22 -14.87 12.55 -7.54
N ILE A 23 -13.76 11.86 -7.39
CA ILE A 23 -12.51 12.13 -8.13
C ILE A 23 -12.10 10.93 -8.98
N GLN A 24 -12.42 9.74 -8.55
CA GLN A 24 -12.11 8.49 -9.26
C GLN A 24 -13.40 7.71 -9.49
N ASP A 25 -13.35 6.82 -10.46
CA ASP A 25 -14.40 5.86 -10.72
C ASP A 25 -14.76 5.02 -9.48
N THR A 26 -15.57 4.05 -9.63
CA THR A 26 -16.04 3.18 -8.56
C THR A 26 -14.89 2.42 -7.89
N LEU A 27 -14.87 2.41 -6.55
CA LEU A 27 -14.07 1.49 -5.75
C LEU A 27 -14.94 0.32 -5.33
N THR A 28 -14.45 -0.89 -5.56
CA THR A 28 -15.17 -2.11 -5.20
C THR A 28 -14.47 -2.79 -4.02
N VAL A 29 -15.24 -3.16 -3.01
CA VAL A 29 -14.80 -4.02 -1.91
C VAL A 29 -15.58 -5.31 -1.97
N THR A 30 -14.89 -6.46 -1.97
CA THR A 30 -15.49 -7.79 -1.85
C THR A 30 -15.02 -8.47 -0.57
N HIS A 31 -15.87 -9.30 0.02
CA HIS A 31 -15.54 -10.10 1.19
C HIS A 31 -15.59 -11.57 0.82
N LYS A 32 -14.48 -12.27 1.01
CA LYS A 32 -14.33 -13.70 0.72
C LYS A 32 -13.33 -14.31 1.69
N ASP A 33 -13.63 -15.49 2.22
CA ASP A 33 -12.74 -16.28 3.11
C ASP A 33 -12.20 -15.47 4.29
N ASN A 34 -13.04 -14.64 4.90
CA ASN A 34 -12.72 -13.69 5.97
C ASN A 34 -11.74 -12.56 5.59
N LEU A 35 -11.42 -12.41 4.32
CA LEU A 35 -10.59 -11.34 3.80
C LEU A 35 -11.45 -10.31 3.05
N TYR A 36 -11.02 -9.05 3.11
CA TYR A 36 -11.58 -7.97 2.29
C TYR A 36 -10.64 -7.67 1.14
N PHE A 37 -11.18 -7.67 -0.07
CA PHE A 37 -10.45 -7.37 -1.29
C PHE A 37 -10.96 -6.06 -1.88
N MET A 38 -10.04 -5.16 -2.18
CA MET A 38 -10.30 -3.87 -2.79
C MET A 38 -9.70 -3.83 -4.19
N ASP A 39 -10.48 -3.32 -5.14
CA ASP A 39 -10.06 -3.15 -6.53
C ASP A 39 -9.70 -1.69 -6.80
N PHE A 40 -8.46 -1.44 -7.22
CA PHE A 40 -7.89 -0.12 -7.47
C PHE A 40 -7.27 -0.01 -8.87
N PRO A 41 -7.14 1.21 -9.42
CA PRO A 41 -6.32 1.44 -10.60
C PRO A 41 -4.86 1.04 -10.35
N SER A 42 -4.27 0.34 -11.32
CA SER A 42 -2.83 0.09 -11.35
C SER A 42 -2.08 1.39 -11.65
N ARG A 43 -0.93 1.59 -11.00
CA ARG A 43 -0.05 2.73 -11.22
C ARG A 43 1.34 2.22 -11.57
N ASP A 44 1.59 2.06 -12.85
CA ASP A 44 2.85 1.50 -13.35
C ASP A 44 4.00 2.50 -13.16
N PRO A 45 4.98 2.22 -12.28
CA PRO A 45 6.05 3.15 -12.01
C PRO A 45 7.11 3.14 -13.10
N SER A 46 7.72 4.31 -13.33
CA SER A 46 8.85 4.51 -14.25
C SER A 46 10.16 4.67 -13.50
N ILE A 47 11.27 4.30 -14.14
CA ILE A 47 12.60 4.42 -13.54
C ILE A 47 12.98 5.88 -13.29
N GLU A 48 13.56 6.17 -12.12
CA GLU A 48 14.17 7.44 -11.75
C GLU A 48 15.68 7.25 -11.61
N LYS A 49 16.46 8.11 -12.25
CA LYS A 49 17.92 7.98 -12.30
C LYS A 49 18.62 8.71 -11.16
N ASN A 50 18.04 9.80 -10.68
CA ASN A 50 18.63 10.58 -9.58
C ASN A 50 18.23 9.97 -8.23
N MET A 51 19.21 9.34 -7.58
CA MET A 51 19.02 8.66 -6.30
C MET A 51 19.60 9.41 -5.11
N ASP A 52 20.25 10.55 -5.31
CA ASP A 52 21.10 11.17 -4.28
C ASP A 52 20.27 11.66 -3.10
N ASP A 53 19.21 12.38 -3.33
CA ASP A 53 18.35 12.92 -2.28
C ASP A 53 17.63 11.81 -1.50
N ILE A 54 17.13 10.80 -2.19
CA ILE A 54 16.52 9.61 -1.58
C ILE A 54 17.54 8.84 -0.75
N SER A 55 18.75 8.61 -1.28
CA SER A 55 19.83 7.92 -0.56
C SER A 55 20.22 8.64 0.72
N ASN A 56 20.34 9.97 0.65
CA ASN A 56 20.64 10.81 1.79
C ASN A 56 19.53 10.83 2.85
N ALA A 57 18.28 10.77 2.41
CA ALA A 57 17.12 10.78 3.30
C ALA A 57 16.89 9.42 3.97
N LEU A 58 17.10 8.31 3.26
CA LEU A 58 16.94 6.95 3.77
C LEU A 58 18.18 6.44 4.53
N GLY A 59 19.34 7.12 4.39
CA GLY A 59 20.61 6.71 4.99
C GLY A 59 21.25 5.49 4.31
N LYS A 60 20.66 5.01 3.22
CA LYS A 60 21.16 3.88 2.43
C LYS A 60 20.77 4.06 0.96
N LYS A 61 21.76 3.87 0.08
CA LYS A 61 21.53 3.96 -1.37
C LYS A 61 20.70 2.76 -1.84
N PRO A 62 19.55 2.98 -2.53
CA PRO A 62 18.78 1.90 -3.13
C PRO A 62 19.52 1.33 -4.36
N LYS A 63 19.19 0.09 -4.71
CA LYS A 63 19.63 -0.57 -5.95
C LYS A 63 19.00 0.09 -7.18
N GLU A 64 17.70 0.38 -7.08
CA GLU A 64 16.91 1.01 -8.12
C GLU A 64 15.96 2.02 -7.48
N LEU A 65 15.63 3.07 -8.21
CA LEU A 65 14.61 4.04 -7.83
C LEU A 65 13.59 4.14 -8.96
N TYR A 66 12.34 4.05 -8.57
CA TYR A 66 11.20 4.27 -9.46
C TYR A 66 10.32 5.39 -8.92
N LYS A 67 9.51 5.95 -9.81
CA LYS A 67 8.51 6.96 -9.47
C LYS A 67 7.22 6.78 -10.25
N HIS A 68 6.13 7.14 -9.61
CA HIS A 68 4.85 7.47 -10.22
C HIS A 68 4.30 8.69 -9.47
N ARG A 69 3.32 8.51 -8.58
CA ARG A 69 2.93 9.53 -7.62
C ARG A 69 3.93 9.59 -6.46
N ASP A 70 4.41 8.45 -6.06
CA ASP A 70 5.28 8.24 -4.91
C ASP A 70 6.68 7.81 -5.38
N ALA A 71 7.70 7.93 -4.52
CA ALA A 71 9.03 7.38 -4.79
C ALA A 71 9.11 5.94 -4.29
N ILE A 72 9.67 5.02 -5.10
CA ILE A 72 9.85 3.60 -4.75
C ILE A 72 11.34 3.28 -4.80
N ALA A 73 11.95 3.15 -3.64
CA ALA A 73 13.33 2.74 -3.48
C ALA A 73 13.43 1.23 -3.28
N VAL A 74 14.07 0.54 -4.22
CA VAL A 74 14.20 -0.92 -4.24
C VAL A 74 15.55 -1.33 -3.68
N TYR A 75 15.55 -2.32 -2.81
CA TYR A 75 16.73 -2.90 -2.16
C TYR A 75 16.87 -4.39 -2.47
N ASP A 76 18.04 -4.97 -2.12
CA ASP A 76 18.36 -6.35 -2.47
C ASP A 76 17.72 -7.40 -1.57
N CYS A 77 17.44 -7.08 -0.30
CA CYS A 77 16.90 -8.05 0.67
C CYS A 77 16.02 -7.39 1.74
N GLU A 78 15.22 -8.21 2.41
CA GLU A 78 14.33 -7.79 3.50
C GLU A 78 15.09 -7.14 4.65
N GLU A 79 16.29 -7.62 4.97
CA GLU A 79 17.15 -7.08 6.04
C GLU A 79 17.50 -5.61 5.78
N ASP A 80 17.67 -5.24 4.53
CA ASP A 80 17.90 -3.85 4.15
C ASP A 80 16.72 -2.96 4.55
N ILE A 81 15.48 -3.43 4.34
CA ILE A 81 14.26 -2.71 4.66
C ILE A 81 14.09 -2.57 6.19
N ILE A 82 14.38 -3.65 6.93
CA ILE A 82 14.30 -3.67 8.40
C ILE A 82 15.23 -2.60 8.99
N ASN A 83 16.46 -2.51 8.48
CA ASN A 83 17.52 -1.66 9.03
C ASN A 83 17.46 -0.20 8.55
N ILE A 84 16.56 0.18 7.65
CA ILE A 84 16.40 1.57 7.23
C ILE A 84 15.95 2.42 8.41
N SER A 85 16.73 3.47 8.69
CA SER A 85 16.43 4.51 9.69
C SER A 85 16.40 5.87 9.00
N PRO A 86 15.23 6.28 8.45
CA PRO A 86 15.15 7.47 7.62
C PRO A 86 15.22 8.76 8.42
N SER A 87 15.74 9.81 7.79
CA SER A 87 15.59 11.19 8.27
C SER A 87 14.24 11.73 7.77
N PHE A 88 13.25 11.83 8.66
CA PHE A 88 11.92 12.31 8.31
C PHE A 88 11.94 13.77 7.82
N ASP A 89 12.83 14.60 8.36
CA ASP A 89 13.01 15.99 7.90
C ASP A 89 13.47 16.03 6.44
N LYS A 90 14.46 15.21 6.08
CA LYS A 90 14.91 15.12 4.68
C LYS A 90 13.82 14.55 3.76
N LEU A 91 13.11 13.50 4.19
CA LEU A 91 12.00 12.94 3.44
C LEU A 91 10.88 13.97 3.20
N SER A 92 10.60 14.84 4.18
CA SER A 92 9.59 15.89 4.07
C SER A 92 9.95 16.96 3.02
N ASN A 93 11.22 17.13 2.70
CA ASN A 93 11.71 18.09 1.71
C ASN A 93 11.79 17.52 0.29
N LEU A 94 11.57 16.21 0.09
CA LEU A 94 11.54 15.62 -1.24
C LEU A 94 10.30 16.09 -2.03
N GLU A 95 10.34 15.98 -3.34
CA GLU A 95 9.19 16.30 -4.19
C GLU A 95 8.00 15.34 -3.98
N TYR A 96 8.27 14.11 -3.59
CA TYR A 96 7.29 13.05 -3.43
C TYR A 96 6.52 13.19 -2.11
N PRO A 97 5.17 12.96 -2.10
CA PRO A 97 4.39 12.97 -0.86
C PRO A 97 4.68 11.76 0.02
N ILE A 98 5.05 10.63 -0.60
CA ILE A 98 5.30 9.34 0.06
C ILE A 98 6.60 8.75 -0.49
N THR A 99 7.40 8.14 0.39
CA THR A 99 8.56 7.33 0.03
C THR A 99 8.30 5.89 0.46
N ILE A 100 8.35 5.00 -0.52
CA ILE A 100 8.17 3.56 -0.36
C ILE A 100 9.54 2.91 -0.45
N VAL A 101 9.87 2.04 0.50
CA VAL A 101 11.04 1.17 0.41
C VAL A 101 10.57 -0.27 0.28
N THR A 102 11.19 -1.07 -0.60
CA THR A 102 10.76 -2.44 -0.88
C THR A 102 11.93 -3.34 -1.27
N ALA A 103 11.79 -4.63 -0.97
CA ALA A 103 12.75 -5.67 -1.30
C ALA A 103 12.02 -7.02 -1.48
N PRO A 104 12.68 -8.06 -2.05
CA PRO A 104 12.18 -9.43 -1.97
C PRO A 104 12.00 -9.83 -0.50
N GLY A 105 10.91 -10.55 -0.20
CA GLY A 105 10.63 -11.06 1.14
C GLY A 105 11.23 -12.44 1.36
N ASN A 106 11.51 -12.78 2.61
CA ASN A 106 12.02 -14.11 2.99
C ASN A 106 10.89 -15.16 3.02
N GLU A 107 9.70 -14.79 3.52
CA GLU A 107 8.55 -15.68 3.66
C GLU A 107 7.37 -15.29 2.75
N VAL A 108 7.46 -14.11 2.14
CA VAL A 108 6.46 -13.56 1.23
C VAL A 108 7.15 -13.13 -0.07
N ASP A 109 6.39 -12.78 -1.09
CA ASP A 109 6.97 -12.40 -2.38
C ASP A 109 7.77 -11.10 -2.29
N PHE A 110 7.29 -10.13 -1.51
CA PHE A 110 8.00 -8.89 -1.25
C PHE A 110 7.60 -8.25 0.08
N VAL A 111 8.49 -7.43 0.59
CA VAL A 111 8.25 -6.61 1.78
C VAL A 111 8.33 -5.12 1.45
N SER A 112 7.70 -4.30 2.30
CA SER A 112 7.73 -2.84 2.16
C SER A 112 7.67 -2.14 3.50
N ARG A 113 8.16 -0.88 3.53
CA ARG A 113 7.81 0.14 4.52
C ARG A 113 7.44 1.43 3.80
N VAL A 114 6.57 2.23 4.40
CA VAL A 114 6.02 3.43 3.76
C VAL A 114 6.14 4.63 4.68
N PHE A 115 6.84 5.65 4.21
CA PHE A 115 7.11 6.87 4.95
C PHE A 115 6.38 8.05 4.30
N ALA A 116 5.58 8.77 5.08
CA ALA A 116 4.77 9.91 4.63
C ALA A 116 4.86 11.11 5.60
N PRO A 117 6.07 11.54 6.04
CA PRO A 117 6.21 12.61 7.00
C PRO A 117 5.65 13.94 6.48
N LYS A 118 5.69 14.19 5.18
CA LYS A 118 5.08 15.35 4.51
C LYS A 118 3.57 15.44 4.71
N LEU A 119 2.92 14.30 4.95
CA LEU A 119 1.48 14.18 5.24
C LEU A 119 1.20 14.11 6.75
N GLY A 120 2.21 14.33 7.61
CA GLY A 120 2.09 14.24 9.06
C GLY A 120 2.14 12.81 9.64
N ILE A 121 2.47 11.82 8.81
CA ILE A 121 2.56 10.41 9.21
C ILE A 121 4.01 9.95 8.99
N PRO A 122 4.85 9.86 10.03
CA PRO A 122 6.25 9.45 9.87
C PRO A 122 6.38 8.10 9.14
N GLU A 123 5.63 7.08 9.58
CA GLU A 123 5.55 5.77 8.94
C GLU A 123 4.12 5.25 8.98
N ASP A 124 3.56 4.90 7.81
CA ASP A 124 2.20 4.37 7.72
C ASP A 124 2.20 2.86 7.97
N PRO A 125 1.32 2.36 8.86
CA PRO A 125 1.28 0.94 9.22
C PRO A 125 1.03 -0.01 8.06
N VAL A 126 0.01 0.26 7.21
CA VAL A 126 -0.34 -0.53 6.02
C VAL A 126 -0.98 0.39 4.98
N THR A 127 -0.39 0.47 3.80
CA THR A 127 -0.70 1.49 2.80
C THR A 127 -1.22 0.87 1.50
N GLY A 128 -2.53 0.89 1.31
CA GLY A 128 -3.14 0.36 0.09
C GLY A 128 -2.68 1.10 -1.18
N SER A 129 -2.59 2.44 -1.13
CA SER A 129 -2.20 3.25 -2.29
C SER A 129 -0.77 2.97 -2.76
N ALA A 130 0.17 2.65 -1.86
CA ALA A 130 1.54 2.25 -2.20
C ALA A 130 1.53 0.93 -2.98
N HIS A 131 0.64 0.00 -2.64
CA HIS A 131 0.51 -1.27 -3.33
C HIS A 131 -0.07 -1.15 -4.74
N CYS A 132 -0.76 -0.05 -5.06
CA CYS A 132 -1.15 0.25 -6.44
C CYS A 132 0.08 0.46 -7.37
N GLU A 133 1.23 0.82 -6.81
CA GLU A 133 2.51 1.03 -7.50
C GLU A 133 3.46 -0.18 -7.33
N LEU A 134 3.46 -0.82 -6.15
CA LEU A 134 4.31 -1.99 -5.87
C LEU A 134 3.89 -3.23 -6.66
N ILE A 135 2.59 -3.47 -6.81
CA ILE A 135 2.07 -4.66 -7.51
C ILE A 135 2.53 -4.71 -8.97
N PRO A 136 2.38 -3.67 -9.80
CA PRO A 136 2.88 -3.71 -11.19
C PRO A 136 4.42 -3.82 -11.26
N TYR A 137 5.15 -3.19 -10.33
CA TYR A 137 6.61 -3.35 -10.25
C TYR A 137 6.98 -4.82 -9.98
N TRP A 138 6.44 -5.42 -8.92
CA TRP A 138 6.78 -6.79 -8.53
C TRP A 138 6.25 -7.84 -9.50
N PHE A 139 5.10 -7.60 -10.14
CA PHE A 139 4.64 -8.44 -11.26
C PHE A 139 5.68 -8.52 -12.37
N LYS A 140 6.27 -7.39 -12.77
CA LYS A 140 7.31 -7.34 -13.82
C LYS A 140 8.59 -8.04 -13.38
N SER A 141 8.98 -7.85 -12.12
CA SER A 141 10.19 -8.43 -11.56
C SER A 141 10.08 -9.96 -11.37
N LEU A 142 9.00 -10.42 -10.75
CA LEU A 142 8.81 -11.83 -10.37
C LEU A 142 8.12 -12.67 -11.46
N LYS A 143 7.49 -12.03 -12.44
CA LYS A 143 6.61 -12.69 -13.44
C LYS A 143 5.47 -13.48 -12.80
N LYS A 144 4.99 -13.03 -11.65
CA LYS A 144 3.98 -13.68 -10.83
C LYS A 144 2.76 -12.77 -10.66
N LYS A 145 1.58 -13.23 -11.07
CA LYS A 145 0.35 -12.44 -11.06
C LYS A 145 -0.25 -12.28 -9.66
N GLU A 146 -0.26 -13.35 -8.89
CA GLU A 146 -0.77 -13.39 -7.51
C GLU A 146 0.40 -13.43 -6.56
N MET A 147 0.48 -12.47 -5.65
CA MET A 147 1.60 -12.27 -4.75
C MET A 147 1.11 -12.07 -3.32
N THR A 148 1.94 -12.45 -2.37
CA THR A 148 1.79 -12.06 -0.97
C THR A 148 2.83 -11.00 -0.62
N ALA A 149 2.41 -9.99 0.14
CA ALA A 149 3.29 -8.92 0.60
C ALA A 149 3.19 -8.76 2.11
N HIS A 150 4.24 -8.23 2.71
CA HIS A 150 4.24 -7.82 4.10
C HIS A 150 4.76 -6.39 4.21
N GLN A 151 3.91 -5.46 4.66
CA GLN A 151 4.38 -4.14 5.07
C GLN A 151 4.88 -4.25 6.49
N ILE A 152 6.21 -4.20 6.66
CA ILE A 152 6.92 -4.51 7.91
C ILE A 152 7.13 -3.27 8.80
N SER A 153 6.11 -2.42 8.91
CA SER A 153 6.06 -1.34 9.90
C SER A 153 5.99 -1.92 11.32
N LYS A 154 6.08 -1.06 12.35
CA LYS A 154 5.94 -1.49 13.75
C LYS A 154 4.68 -2.31 14.04
N ARG A 155 3.53 -1.95 13.42
CA ARG A 155 2.29 -2.71 13.51
C ARG A 155 2.28 -3.90 12.57
N GLY A 156 2.79 -3.70 11.38
CA GLY A 156 2.80 -4.66 10.30
C GLY A 156 1.43 -4.95 9.69
N GLY A 157 1.46 -5.62 8.53
CA GLY A 157 0.27 -6.15 7.90
C GLY A 157 0.60 -6.97 6.66
N LYS A 158 -0.11 -8.09 6.52
CA LYS A 158 -0.02 -8.97 5.36
C LYS A 158 -1.04 -8.56 4.32
N LEU A 159 -0.62 -8.55 3.06
CA LEU A 159 -1.47 -8.20 1.94
C LEU A 159 -1.44 -9.32 0.89
N TYR A 160 -2.60 -9.55 0.28
CA TYR A 160 -2.79 -10.45 -0.84
C TYR A 160 -2.99 -9.61 -2.09
N CYS A 161 -2.06 -9.69 -3.01
CA CYS A 161 -1.93 -8.79 -4.14
C CYS A 161 -2.17 -9.52 -5.45
N THR A 162 -3.00 -8.96 -6.34
CA THR A 162 -3.20 -9.52 -7.68
C THR A 162 -3.05 -8.41 -8.72
N TYR A 163 -2.24 -8.67 -9.74
CA TYR A 163 -2.09 -7.78 -10.90
C TYR A 163 -3.10 -8.15 -12.00
N ASN A 164 -3.93 -7.20 -12.41
CA ASN A 164 -4.97 -7.38 -13.42
C ASN A 164 -4.82 -6.40 -14.60
N GLY A 165 -3.58 -6.03 -14.96
CA GLY A 165 -3.30 -5.08 -16.05
C GLY A 165 -3.46 -3.63 -15.58
N ASP A 166 -4.54 -2.97 -16.00
CA ASP A 166 -4.88 -1.60 -15.59
C ASP A 166 -5.45 -1.51 -14.17
N ARG A 167 -5.72 -2.65 -13.53
CA ARG A 167 -6.25 -2.77 -12.17
C ARG A 167 -5.36 -3.63 -11.29
N VAL A 168 -5.44 -3.41 -10.00
CA VAL A 168 -4.84 -4.26 -8.97
C VAL A 168 -5.89 -4.61 -7.92
N THR A 169 -5.83 -5.84 -7.41
CA THR A 169 -6.64 -6.25 -6.27
C THR A 169 -5.74 -6.36 -5.05
N ILE A 170 -6.16 -5.72 -3.95
CA ILE A 170 -5.44 -5.70 -2.68
C ILE A 170 -6.35 -6.31 -1.63
N GLY A 171 -5.94 -7.44 -1.06
CA GLY A 171 -6.64 -8.15 0.00
C GLY A 171 -5.95 -8.03 1.35
N GLY A 172 -6.73 -8.05 2.41
CA GLY A 172 -6.22 -8.03 3.78
C GLY A 172 -7.31 -8.32 4.82
N ASP A 173 -6.85 -8.52 6.05
CA ASP A 173 -7.73 -8.73 7.20
C ASP A 173 -8.30 -7.40 7.70
N ALA A 174 -9.52 -7.45 8.24
CA ALA A 174 -10.11 -6.33 8.95
C ALA A 174 -10.89 -6.81 10.18
N ILE A 175 -10.63 -6.17 11.31
CA ILE A 175 -11.26 -6.50 12.59
C ILE A 175 -12.18 -5.36 13.01
N THR A 176 -13.42 -5.69 13.43
CA THR A 176 -14.34 -4.69 13.97
C THR A 176 -13.81 -4.19 15.32
N PHE A 177 -13.42 -2.93 15.37
CA PHE A 177 -12.94 -2.28 16.59
C PHE A 177 -14.06 -1.73 17.45
N LEU A 178 -15.08 -1.10 16.84
CA LEU A 178 -16.18 -0.45 17.56
C LEU A 178 -17.51 -0.64 16.82
N ARG A 179 -18.57 -0.86 17.57
CA ARG A 179 -19.96 -0.74 17.11
C ARG A 179 -20.67 0.30 17.97
N GLY A 180 -21.31 1.28 17.32
CA GLY A 180 -22.02 2.36 18.00
C GLY A 180 -23.26 2.82 17.24
N LYS A 181 -24.07 3.66 17.89
CA LYS A 181 -25.19 4.39 17.27
C LYS A 181 -24.84 5.86 17.28
N ILE A 182 -25.19 6.56 16.19
CA ILE A 182 -25.11 8.01 16.09
C ILE A 182 -26.55 8.50 15.91
N GLU A 183 -26.96 9.43 16.77
CA GLU A 183 -28.22 10.18 16.60
C GLU A 183 -27.88 11.47 15.85
N ILE A 184 -28.58 11.72 14.74
CA ILE A 184 -28.40 12.90 13.86
C ILE A 184 -29.65 13.75 13.95
#